data_b087a3c6f55e9432e08d2c520998220d
#
_entry.id   b087a3c6f55e9432e08d2c520998220d
#
_cell.length_a   1.000
_cell.length_b   1.000
_cell.length_c   1.000
_cell.angle_alpha   90.00
_cell.angle_beta   90.00
_cell.angle_gamma   90.00
#
_symmetry.space_group_name_H-M   'P 1'
#
loop_
_entity.id
_entity.type
_entity.pdbx_description
1 polymer ?
#
loop_
_entity_poly.entity_id
_entity_poly.type
_entity_poly.pdbx_seq_one_letter_code
_entity_poly.pdbx_strand_id
1 'polypeptide(L)'
;MWFRRTVMLAVGMMTIVGIAAAQNARAPPATARTVVAATKLPTVSDVPLYFSVASVELPAGLTSSVSKANGILYQLSGSTEATIAGEVKMINPGEGLFIGAGKTAKLKAGSGMPSTFLHFFLVPAADVAAPAEAAPAVVKEAYRTAASIPDLRPGGYDLNLTRVTFPAGMPSNAPHHRSGAALYYVLSGTGANTIDGKVISRTPGSFIYEPFDLVHQWGNPGGEPLTFITFNINPEGVPAVLPGTPAKAQ
;
A
#
# COMPACT_ATOMS: atom_id res chain seq x y z
N MET A 1 -82.08 -43.87 39.73
CA MET A 1 -81.13 -42.86 40.23
C MET A 1 -79.84 -43.04 39.46
N TRP A 2 -79.57 -42.21 38.46
CA TRP A 2 -78.49 -42.35 37.47
C TRP A 2 -77.44 -41.24 37.72
N PHE A 3 -76.24 -41.60 38.11
CA PHE A 3 -75.10 -40.68 38.22
C PHE A 3 -74.35 -40.62 36.87
N ARG A 4 -74.43 -39.47 36.20
CA ARG A 4 -73.58 -39.18 35.06
C ARG A 4 -72.16 -38.69 35.58
N ARG A 5 -71.16 -39.45 35.25
CA ARG A 5 -69.77 -38.99 35.41
C ARG A 5 -69.34 -38.21 34.20
N THR A 6 -69.04 -36.92 34.38
CA THR A 6 -68.42 -36.05 33.36
C THR A 6 -66.92 -36.22 33.37
N VAL A 7 -66.35 -36.69 32.28
CA VAL A 7 -64.87 -36.75 32.09
C VAL A 7 -64.44 -35.43 31.47
N MET A 8 -63.64 -34.64 32.18
CA MET A 8 -62.93 -33.48 31.65
C MET A 8 -61.65 -33.93 30.96
N LEU A 9 -61.56 -33.69 29.64
CA LEU A 9 -60.35 -33.85 28.88
C LEU A 9 -59.54 -32.53 28.96
N ALA A 10 -58.37 -32.55 29.65
CA ALA A 10 -57.45 -31.47 29.69
C ALA A 10 -56.54 -31.54 28.44
N VAL A 11 -56.70 -30.62 27.49
CA VAL A 11 -55.80 -30.43 26.33
C VAL A 11 -54.61 -29.58 26.78
N GLY A 12 -53.44 -30.24 26.98
CA GLY A 12 -52.19 -29.57 27.27
C GLY A 12 -51.62 -28.90 25.98
N MET A 13 -51.60 -27.58 25.95
CA MET A 13 -51.02 -26.80 24.88
C MET A 13 -49.50 -26.71 25.13
N MET A 14 -48.74 -27.49 24.40
CA MET A 14 -47.27 -27.51 24.48
C MET A 14 -46.74 -26.35 23.61
N THR A 15 -46.35 -25.21 24.24
CA THR A 15 -45.70 -24.09 23.57
C THR A 15 -44.23 -24.44 23.31
N ILE A 16 -43.87 -24.68 22.06
CA ILE A 16 -42.49 -24.81 21.63
C ILE A 16 -41.88 -23.41 21.56
N VAL A 17 -41.10 -23.05 22.54
CA VAL A 17 -40.27 -21.84 22.48
C VAL A 17 -39.06 -22.15 21.60
N GLY A 18 -39.14 -21.72 20.32
CA GLY A 18 -38.03 -21.76 19.41
C GLY A 18 -36.98 -20.74 19.85
N ILE A 19 -35.87 -21.19 20.39
CA ILE A 19 -34.69 -20.34 20.62
C ILE A 19 -34.07 -20.07 19.25
N ALA A 20 -34.37 -18.90 18.66
CA ALA A 20 -33.62 -18.40 17.53
C ALA A 20 -32.20 -18.07 18.00
N ALA A 21 -31.24 -18.96 17.69
CA ALA A 21 -29.82 -18.65 17.83
C ALA A 21 -29.50 -17.51 16.86
N ALA A 22 -29.40 -16.28 17.37
CA ALA A 22 -28.84 -15.18 16.63
C ALA A 22 -27.40 -15.55 16.29
N GLN A 23 -27.15 -16.00 15.07
CA GLN A 23 -25.80 -16.14 14.54
C GLN A 23 -25.20 -14.73 14.55
N ASN A 24 -24.26 -14.49 15.45
CA ASN A 24 -23.40 -13.32 15.42
C ASN A 24 -22.63 -13.36 14.09
N ALA A 25 -23.20 -12.77 13.04
CA ALA A 25 -22.53 -12.55 11.78
C ALA A 25 -21.32 -11.66 12.10
N ARG A 26 -20.15 -12.28 12.17
CA ARG A 26 -18.88 -11.56 12.32
C ARG A 26 -18.80 -10.56 11.17
N ALA A 27 -18.62 -9.28 11.50
CA ALA A 27 -18.44 -8.26 10.47
C ALA A 27 -17.35 -8.72 9.48
N PRO A 28 -17.54 -8.54 8.17
CA PRO A 28 -16.56 -8.94 7.19
C PRO A 28 -15.23 -8.28 7.53
N PRO A 29 -14.10 -8.99 7.40
CA PRO A 29 -12.79 -8.44 7.71
C PRO A 29 -12.54 -7.18 6.88
N ALA A 30 -12.15 -6.10 7.56
CA ALA A 30 -11.92 -4.81 6.93
C ALA A 30 -10.51 -4.70 6.33
N THR A 31 -10.36 -3.88 5.30
CA THR A 31 -9.04 -3.50 4.77
C THR A 31 -8.22 -2.80 5.84
N ALA A 32 -7.01 -3.29 6.11
CA ALA A 32 -6.05 -2.63 6.98
C ALA A 32 -5.15 -1.68 6.18
N ARG A 33 -4.88 -0.49 6.73
CA ARG A 33 -3.99 0.52 6.15
C ARG A 33 -3.03 1.04 7.21
N THR A 34 -1.75 1.11 6.88
CA THR A 34 -0.70 1.63 7.77
C THR A 34 0.19 2.57 6.97
N VAL A 35 0.26 3.83 7.37
CA VAL A 35 1.23 4.77 6.80
C VAL A 35 2.62 4.37 7.32
N VAL A 36 3.50 3.98 6.40
CA VAL A 36 4.88 3.55 6.69
C VAL A 36 5.78 4.76 6.89
N ALA A 37 5.67 5.72 5.99
CA ALA A 37 6.34 7.02 6.08
C ALA A 37 5.57 8.04 5.25
N ALA A 38 5.60 9.30 5.67
CA ALA A 38 4.96 10.40 4.97
C ALA A 38 5.73 11.70 5.17
N THR A 39 5.57 12.61 4.21
CA THR A 39 6.06 13.98 4.28
C THR A 39 5.19 14.90 3.45
N LYS A 40 5.28 16.20 3.73
CA LYS A 40 4.76 17.24 2.85
C LYS A 40 5.88 17.79 1.98
N LEU A 41 5.62 17.90 0.69
CA LEU A 41 6.48 18.59 -0.26
C LEU A 41 5.87 19.99 -0.47
N PRO A 42 6.44 21.04 0.12
CA PRO A 42 5.83 22.38 0.09
C PRO A 42 5.76 22.96 -1.32
N THR A 43 6.68 22.53 -2.19
CA THR A 43 6.71 22.95 -3.58
C THR A 43 7.24 21.80 -4.44
N VAL A 44 6.42 21.33 -5.37
CA VAL A 44 6.87 20.53 -6.51
C VAL A 44 7.12 21.52 -7.63
N SER A 45 8.36 21.52 -8.15
CA SER A 45 8.77 22.41 -9.24
C SER A 45 8.17 21.95 -10.59
N ASP A 46 8.10 22.87 -11.53
CA ASP A 46 7.64 22.59 -12.91
C ASP A 46 8.73 21.89 -13.73
N VAL A 47 9.11 20.70 -13.25
CA VAL A 47 10.04 19.79 -13.93
C VAL A 47 9.41 18.42 -14.07
N PRO A 48 9.66 17.70 -15.19
CA PRO A 48 9.16 16.33 -15.34
C PRO A 48 9.69 15.44 -14.21
N LEU A 49 8.78 14.84 -13.45
CA LEU A 49 9.08 13.93 -12.36
C LEU A 49 8.67 12.50 -12.73
N TYR A 50 9.45 11.54 -12.25
CA TYR A 50 9.25 10.11 -12.47
C TYR A 50 9.17 9.38 -11.14
N PHE A 51 8.38 8.31 -11.08
CA PHE A 51 8.59 7.30 -10.06
C PHE A 51 9.74 6.38 -10.47
N SER A 52 10.66 6.16 -9.55
CA SER A 52 11.74 5.19 -9.69
C SER A 52 11.84 4.36 -8.42
N VAL A 53 12.15 3.07 -8.55
CA VAL A 53 12.37 2.18 -7.40
C VAL A 53 13.67 1.45 -7.60
N ALA A 54 14.55 1.54 -6.60
CA ALA A 54 15.74 0.73 -6.49
C ALA A 54 15.49 -0.44 -5.53
N SER A 55 15.90 -1.63 -5.91
CA SER A 55 16.12 -2.75 -4.99
C SER A 55 17.56 -2.70 -4.53
N VAL A 56 17.75 -2.62 -3.21
CA VAL A 56 19.06 -2.41 -2.60
C VAL A 56 19.37 -3.54 -1.65
N GLU A 57 20.58 -4.09 -1.78
CA GLU A 57 21.17 -5.01 -0.80
C GLU A 57 22.43 -4.37 -0.23
N LEU A 58 22.44 -4.14 1.07
CA LEU A 58 23.59 -3.63 1.81
C LEU A 58 24.18 -4.77 2.64
N PRO A 59 25.44 -5.19 2.38
CA PRO A 59 26.05 -6.31 3.09
C PRO A 59 26.11 -6.07 4.60
N ALA A 60 26.01 -7.15 5.39
CA ALA A 60 25.95 -7.12 6.85
C ALA A 60 27.09 -6.27 7.46
N GLY A 61 26.73 -5.40 8.39
CA GLY A 61 27.64 -4.51 9.09
C GLY A 61 28.23 -3.36 8.27
N LEU A 62 28.05 -3.34 6.95
CA LEU A 62 28.60 -2.30 6.08
C LEU A 62 27.71 -1.05 6.05
N THR A 63 28.31 0.05 5.63
CA THR A 63 27.67 1.37 5.55
C THR A 63 27.70 1.87 4.11
N SER A 64 26.59 2.39 3.66
CA SER A 64 26.41 3.12 2.40
C SER A 64 25.89 4.53 2.67
N SER A 65 25.77 5.33 1.63
CA SER A 65 25.10 6.63 1.70
C SER A 65 24.17 6.83 0.51
N VAL A 66 23.12 7.61 0.75
CA VAL A 66 22.17 8.03 -0.28
C VAL A 66 21.97 9.54 -0.22
N SER A 67 21.93 10.19 -1.39
CA SER A 67 21.65 11.62 -1.53
C SER A 67 21.15 11.86 -2.95
N LYS A 68 19.91 11.48 -3.24
CA LYS A 68 19.39 11.55 -4.62
C LYS A 68 18.23 12.55 -4.73
N ALA A 69 17.07 12.11 -4.34
CA ALA A 69 15.81 12.82 -4.55
C ALA A 69 14.89 12.56 -3.35
N ASN A 70 13.71 13.14 -3.34
CA ASN A 70 12.70 12.77 -2.36
C ASN A 70 12.38 11.29 -2.49
N GLY A 71 12.62 10.51 -1.44
CA GLY A 71 12.41 9.07 -1.47
C GLY A 71 11.96 8.49 -0.13
N ILE A 72 11.35 7.30 -0.20
CA ILE A 72 10.98 6.53 0.98
C ILE A 72 11.59 5.14 0.86
N LEU A 73 12.46 4.79 1.80
CA LEU A 73 13.00 3.47 1.99
C LEU A 73 11.96 2.59 2.68
N TYR A 74 11.75 1.37 2.18
CA TYR A 74 10.92 0.33 2.79
C TYR A 74 11.75 -0.92 3.05
N GLN A 75 11.92 -1.30 4.32
CA GLN A 75 12.72 -2.44 4.73
C GLN A 75 12.01 -3.77 4.44
N LEU A 76 12.66 -4.64 3.67
CA LEU A 76 12.15 -5.98 3.35
C LEU A 76 12.68 -7.04 4.31
N SER A 77 14.00 -7.06 4.53
CA SER A 77 14.67 -8.02 5.42
C SER A 77 15.94 -7.43 6.03
N GLY A 78 16.42 -8.04 7.11
CA GLY A 78 17.49 -7.46 7.92
C GLY A 78 17.04 -6.19 8.62
N SER A 79 17.97 -5.35 9.03
CA SER A 79 17.69 -4.04 9.61
C SER A 79 18.69 -3.01 9.10
N THR A 80 18.28 -1.74 9.07
CA THR A 80 19.10 -0.61 8.65
C THR A 80 19.10 0.46 9.72
N GLU A 81 20.28 0.82 10.22
CA GLU A 81 20.48 2.04 11.00
C GLU A 81 20.68 3.19 10.02
N ALA A 82 19.77 4.14 10.02
CA ALA A 82 19.84 5.34 9.18
C ALA A 82 20.24 6.55 10.03
N THR A 83 21.24 7.31 9.58
CA THR A 83 21.65 8.58 10.19
C THR A 83 21.42 9.71 9.21
N ILE A 84 20.56 10.68 9.57
CA ILE A 84 20.27 11.88 8.78
C ILE A 84 20.46 13.11 9.67
N ALA A 85 21.30 14.03 9.27
CA ALA A 85 21.59 15.26 10.03
C ALA A 85 21.94 15.01 11.53
N GLY A 86 22.58 13.87 11.82
CA GLY A 86 22.95 13.46 13.17
C GLY A 86 21.88 12.68 13.94
N GLU A 87 20.65 12.64 13.46
CA GLU A 87 19.58 11.79 14.04
C GLU A 87 19.72 10.35 13.56
N VAL A 88 19.60 9.40 14.48
CA VAL A 88 19.72 7.96 14.22
C VAL A 88 18.36 7.31 14.37
N LYS A 89 17.97 6.52 13.36
CA LYS A 89 16.76 5.70 13.38
C LYS A 89 17.08 4.28 12.93
N MET A 90 16.64 3.28 13.71
CA MET A 90 16.63 1.88 13.28
C MET A 90 15.37 1.63 12.44
N ILE A 91 15.55 0.92 11.33
CA ILE A 91 14.47 0.55 10.40
C ILE A 91 14.45 -0.98 10.32
N ASN A 92 13.35 -1.57 10.77
CA ASN A 92 13.12 -3.02 10.77
C ASN A 92 12.19 -3.46 9.63
N PRO A 93 12.10 -4.75 9.30
CA PRO A 93 11.21 -5.24 8.25
C PRO A 93 9.77 -4.72 8.40
N GLY A 94 9.23 -4.17 7.30
CA GLY A 94 7.91 -3.55 7.26
C GLY A 94 7.86 -2.08 7.69
N GLU A 95 8.97 -1.52 8.18
CA GLU A 95 9.11 -0.10 8.48
C GLU A 95 9.73 0.67 7.31
N GLY A 96 9.68 2.00 7.39
CA GLY A 96 10.28 2.87 6.39
C GLY A 96 10.74 4.21 6.92
N LEU A 97 11.44 4.92 6.04
CA LEU A 97 12.02 6.22 6.35
C LEU A 97 11.97 7.12 5.11
N PHE A 98 11.48 8.34 5.28
CA PHE A 98 11.59 9.38 4.27
C PHE A 98 13.00 10.01 4.30
N ILE A 99 13.60 10.17 3.11
CA ILE A 99 14.86 10.86 2.88
C ILE A 99 14.59 11.97 1.86
N GLY A 100 14.74 13.21 2.28
CA GLY A 100 14.45 14.38 1.46
C GLY A 100 15.55 14.68 0.43
N ALA A 101 15.17 15.28 -0.69
CA ALA A 101 16.09 15.78 -1.69
C ALA A 101 17.14 16.70 -1.07
N GLY A 102 18.41 16.55 -1.45
CA GLY A 102 19.54 17.32 -0.91
C GLY A 102 19.96 16.93 0.52
N LYS A 103 19.32 15.92 1.12
CA LYS A 103 19.77 15.36 2.41
C LYS A 103 20.57 14.09 2.16
N THR A 104 21.73 14.01 2.79
CA THR A 104 22.52 12.77 2.79
C THR A 104 22.11 11.91 3.98
N ALA A 105 21.72 10.67 3.72
CA ALA A 105 21.54 9.66 4.76
C ALA A 105 22.72 8.66 4.72
N LYS A 106 23.27 8.34 5.89
CA LYS A 106 24.16 7.17 6.07
C LYS A 106 23.29 5.98 6.45
N LEU A 107 23.44 4.87 5.73
CA LEU A 107 22.67 3.64 5.93
C LEU A 107 23.65 2.53 6.32
N LYS A 108 23.49 1.96 7.51
CA LYS A 108 24.32 0.86 8.01
C LYS A 108 23.48 -0.38 8.21
N ALA A 109 23.84 -1.47 7.56
CA ALA A 109 23.19 -2.77 7.78
C ALA A 109 23.51 -3.32 9.17
N GLY A 110 22.55 -4.02 9.76
CA GLY A 110 22.80 -4.82 10.96
C GLY A 110 23.91 -5.83 10.75
N SER A 111 24.59 -6.25 11.82
CA SER A 111 25.77 -7.13 11.73
C SER A 111 25.43 -8.60 11.46
N GLY A 112 24.19 -9.03 11.70
CA GLY A 112 23.80 -10.44 11.64
C GLY A 112 23.45 -10.96 10.25
N MET A 113 22.99 -10.09 9.36
CA MET A 113 22.56 -10.43 8.01
C MET A 113 22.55 -9.18 7.11
N PRO A 114 22.61 -9.35 5.78
CA PRO A 114 22.43 -8.23 4.86
C PRO A 114 21.10 -7.52 5.07
N SER A 115 21.09 -6.21 4.85
CA SER A 115 19.88 -5.40 4.81
C SER A 115 19.38 -5.31 3.39
N THR A 116 18.11 -5.71 3.15
CA THR A 116 17.46 -5.60 1.84
C THR A 116 16.26 -4.68 1.95
N PHE A 117 16.18 -3.71 1.07
CA PHE A 117 15.08 -2.75 1.05
C PHE A 117 14.73 -2.29 -0.37
N LEU A 118 13.52 -1.79 -0.53
CA LEU A 118 13.12 -1.02 -1.71
C LEU A 118 13.23 0.47 -1.39
N HIS A 119 13.83 1.23 -2.29
CA HIS A 119 13.88 2.67 -2.17
C HIS A 119 13.05 3.30 -3.28
N PHE A 120 11.91 3.86 -2.90
CA PHE A 120 10.99 4.55 -3.79
C PHE A 120 11.37 6.00 -3.90
N PHE A 121 11.49 6.52 -5.11
CA PHE A 121 11.90 7.89 -5.38
C PHE A 121 10.89 8.63 -6.26
N LEU A 122 10.76 9.92 -5.98
CA LEU A 122 10.20 10.92 -6.90
C LEU A 122 11.37 11.69 -7.48
N VAL A 123 11.77 11.39 -8.71
CA VAL A 123 13.02 11.90 -9.31
C VAL A 123 12.77 12.85 -10.47
N PRO A 124 13.50 13.97 -10.55
CA PRO A 124 13.57 14.79 -11.77
C PRO A 124 14.21 14.02 -12.94
N ALA A 125 13.86 14.38 -14.17
CA ALA A 125 14.41 13.75 -15.37
C ALA A 125 15.96 13.72 -15.39
N ALA A 126 16.61 14.76 -14.89
CA ALA A 126 18.06 14.85 -14.83
C ALA A 126 18.71 13.78 -13.91
N ASP A 127 18.00 13.35 -12.89
CA ASP A 127 18.51 12.44 -11.86
C ASP A 127 18.09 10.98 -12.08
N VAL A 128 17.30 10.70 -13.11
CA VAL A 128 16.75 9.36 -13.37
C VAL A 128 17.84 8.30 -13.50
N ALA A 129 18.94 8.60 -14.20
CA ALA A 129 20.05 7.67 -14.43
C ALA A 129 21.06 7.61 -13.28
N ALA A 130 21.00 8.51 -12.30
CA ALA A 130 21.94 8.54 -11.18
C ALA A 130 21.68 7.33 -10.25
N PRO A 131 22.74 6.66 -9.75
CA PRO A 131 22.58 5.60 -8.76
C PRO A 131 21.92 6.14 -7.49
N ALA A 132 21.11 5.31 -6.86
CA ALA A 132 20.41 5.68 -5.63
C ALA A 132 21.35 5.71 -4.43
N GLU A 133 22.03 4.61 -4.17
CA GLU A 133 22.96 4.42 -3.06
C GLU A 133 24.40 4.25 -3.55
N ALA A 134 25.35 4.69 -2.72
CA ALA A 134 26.79 4.50 -2.98
C ALA A 134 27.24 3.08 -2.63
N ALA A 135 28.39 2.67 -3.18
CA ALA A 135 29.08 1.45 -2.72
C ALA A 135 29.30 1.48 -1.20
N PRO A 136 29.25 0.34 -0.50
CA PRO A 136 29.23 -1.04 -1.01
C PRO A 136 27.84 -1.60 -1.28
N ALA A 137 26.76 -0.80 -1.29
CA ALA A 137 25.43 -1.29 -1.60
C ALA A 137 25.36 -1.81 -3.04
N VAL A 138 24.69 -2.95 -3.21
CA VAL A 138 24.32 -3.50 -4.54
C VAL A 138 22.94 -2.96 -4.89
N VAL A 139 22.91 -2.16 -5.94
CA VAL A 139 21.68 -1.44 -6.37
C VAL A 139 21.24 -1.95 -7.72
N LYS A 140 19.95 -2.27 -7.84
CA LYS A 140 19.31 -2.64 -9.11
C LYS A 140 18.06 -1.78 -9.31
N GLU A 141 17.89 -1.22 -10.50
CA GLU A 141 16.61 -0.61 -10.86
C GLU A 141 15.55 -1.71 -10.87
N ALA A 142 14.54 -1.57 -9.99
CA ALA A 142 13.42 -2.50 -9.91
C ALA A 142 12.22 -2.02 -10.75
N TYR A 143 12.05 -0.70 -10.84
CA TYR A 143 10.99 -0.08 -11.62
C TYR A 143 11.30 1.39 -11.92
N ARG A 144 10.76 1.87 -13.05
CA ARG A 144 10.69 3.27 -13.40
C ARG A 144 9.48 3.51 -14.30
N THR A 145 8.77 4.62 -14.13
CA THR A 145 7.73 5.05 -15.08
C THR A 145 8.36 5.34 -16.44
N ALA A 146 7.71 4.87 -17.51
CA ALA A 146 8.23 5.04 -18.88
C ALA A 146 8.20 6.51 -19.34
N ALA A 147 7.28 7.29 -18.78
CA ALA A 147 7.15 8.73 -19.00
C ALA A 147 7.08 9.45 -17.64
N SER A 148 7.23 10.76 -17.66
CA SER A 148 6.99 11.58 -16.47
C SER A 148 5.54 11.43 -15.99
N ILE A 149 5.35 11.63 -14.70
CA ILE A 149 4.02 11.65 -14.09
C ILE A 149 3.24 12.82 -14.70
N PRO A 150 2.14 12.57 -15.42
CA PRO A 150 1.36 13.63 -16.03
C PRO A 150 0.66 14.48 -14.95
N ASP A 151 0.23 15.68 -15.31
CA ASP A 151 -0.63 16.55 -14.52
C ASP A 151 -0.09 17.00 -13.15
N LEU A 152 1.19 16.71 -12.83
CA LEU A 152 1.87 17.32 -11.70
C LEU A 152 2.08 18.80 -11.97
N ARG A 153 1.34 19.65 -11.26
CA ARG A 153 1.44 21.12 -11.35
C ARG A 153 2.30 21.65 -10.22
N PRO A 154 2.94 22.82 -10.39
CA PRO A 154 3.61 23.47 -9.29
C PRO A 154 2.67 23.68 -8.09
N GLY A 155 3.11 23.29 -6.88
CA GLY A 155 2.29 23.40 -5.67
C GLY A 155 2.75 22.47 -4.56
N GLY A 156 1.98 22.46 -3.48
CA GLY A 156 2.17 21.56 -2.33
C GLY A 156 1.59 20.18 -2.58
N TYR A 157 2.30 19.16 -2.13
CA TYR A 157 1.88 17.75 -2.25
C TYR A 157 2.16 16.97 -0.97
N ASP A 158 1.31 15.99 -0.71
CA ASP A 158 1.58 14.94 0.25
C ASP A 158 2.28 13.78 -0.47
N LEU A 159 3.45 13.37 0.02
CA LEU A 159 4.19 12.19 -0.43
C LEU A 159 4.16 11.15 0.68
N ASN A 160 3.70 9.94 0.39
CA ASN A 160 3.65 8.89 1.40
C ASN A 160 3.86 7.49 0.82
N LEU A 161 4.30 6.57 1.69
CA LEU A 161 4.29 5.14 1.46
C LEU A 161 3.31 4.51 2.45
N THR A 162 2.31 3.82 1.94
CA THR A 162 1.26 3.17 2.74
C THR A 162 1.23 1.68 2.47
N ARG A 163 1.25 0.85 3.52
CA ARG A 163 0.99 -0.58 3.42
C ARG A 163 -0.50 -0.84 3.56
N VAL A 164 -1.03 -1.63 2.64
CA VAL A 164 -2.45 -2.00 2.58
C VAL A 164 -2.58 -3.51 2.57
N THR A 165 -3.47 -4.04 3.40
CA THR A 165 -3.79 -5.47 3.43
C THR A 165 -5.29 -5.67 3.20
N PHE A 166 -5.62 -6.41 2.16
CA PHE A 166 -6.97 -6.86 1.87
C PHE A 166 -7.17 -8.27 2.42
N PRO A 167 -8.24 -8.53 3.17
CA PRO A 167 -8.54 -9.87 3.64
C PRO A 167 -8.78 -10.84 2.49
N ALA A 168 -8.62 -12.14 2.75
CA ALA A 168 -8.98 -13.19 1.81
C ALA A 168 -10.46 -13.09 1.40
N GLY A 169 -10.76 -13.36 0.13
CA GLY A 169 -12.11 -13.34 -0.41
C GLY A 169 -12.74 -11.94 -0.50
N MET A 170 -11.96 -10.87 -0.39
CA MET A 170 -12.48 -9.51 -0.48
C MET A 170 -12.97 -9.22 -1.91
N PRO A 171 -14.26 -8.87 -2.11
CA PRO A 171 -14.76 -8.47 -3.42
C PRO A 171 -14.08 -7.20 -3.91
N SER A 172 -14.15 -6.93 -5.21
CA SER A 172 -13.67 -5.67 -5.77
C SER A 172 -14.37 -4.49 -5.08
N ASN A 173 -13.58 -3.51 -4.68
CA ASN A 173 -14.10 -2.26 -4.13
C ASN A 173 -14.85 -1.46 -5.20
N ALA A 174 -15.52 -0.37 -4.80
CA ALA A 174 -16.16 0.54 -5.74
C ALA A 174 -15.15 1.16 -6.71
N PRO A 175 -15.55 1.45 -7.96
CA PRO A 175 -14.71 2.18 -8.90
C PRO A 175 -14.24 3.50 -8.28
N HIS A 176 -12.97 3.79 -8.43
CA HIS A 176 -12.34 5.00 -7.88
C HIS A 176 -11.13 5.38 -8.72
N HIS A 177 -10.65 6.61 -8.53
CA HIS A 177 -9.43 7.11 -9.15
C HIS A 177 -8.58 7.87 -8.13
N ARG A 178 -7.35 8.19 -8.50
CA ARG A 178 -6.44 8.98 -7.69
C ARG A 178 -6.58 10.47 -7.97
N SER A 179 -6.50 11.29 -6.92
CA SER A 179 -6.33 12.76 -7.08
C SER A 179 -4.91 13.14 -7.46
N GLY A 180 -4.01 12.18 -7.47
CA GLY A 180 -2.60 12.28 -7.81
C GLY A 180 -2.15 11.03 -8.55
N ALA A 181 -0.90 10.61 -8.34
CA ALA A 181 -0.36 9.38 -8.90
C ALA A 181 0.07 8.41 -7.80
N ALA A 182 0.01 7.11 -8.10
CA ALA A 182 0.45 6.08 -7.19
C ALA A 182 1.24 4.98 -7.90
N LEU A 183 2.24 4.44 -7.21
CA LEU A 183 2.97 3.25 -7.62
C LEU A 183 2.80 2.17 -6.56
N TYR A 184 2.24 1.03 -6.95
CA TYR A 184 2.04 -0.13 -6.09
C TYR A 184 3.15 -1.14 -6.26
N TYR A 185 3.43 -1.87 -5.18
CA TYR A 185 4.25 -3.07 -5.20
C TYR A 185 3.59 -4.15 -4.37
N VAL A 186 3.31 -5.31 -4.97
CA VAL A 186 2.69 -6.45 -4.28
C VAL A 186 3.73 -7.18 -3.45
N LEU A 187 3.52 -7.24 -2.13
CA LEU A 187 4.39 -7.95 -1.19
C LEU A 187 4.03 -9.41 -1.07
N SER A 188 2.72 -9.73 -0.95
CA SER A 188 2.22 -11.09 -0.78
C SER A 188 0.77 -11.22 -1.23
N GLY A 189 0.35 -12.44 -1.50
CA GLY A 189 -0.98 -12.74 -2.01
C GLY A 189 -1.13 -12.39 -3.49
N THR A 190 -2.34 -12.55 -4.03
CA THR A 190 -2.65 -12.25 -5.44
C THR A 190 -3.89 -11.37 -5.52
N GLY A 191 -3.74 -10.18 -6.10
CA GLY A 191 -4.82 -9.22 -6.26
C GLY A 191 -5.49 -9.28 -7.62
N ALA A 192 -6.76 -8.89 -7.68
CA ALA A 192 -7.50 -8.61 -8.90
C ALA A 192 -7.61 -7.08 -9.06
N ASN A 193 -6.90 -6.55 -10.06
CA ASN A 193 -6.95 -5.13 -10.41
C ASN A 193 -7.79 -4.97 -11.68
N THR A 194 -8.89 -4.22 -11.61
CA THR A 194 -9.79 -4.01 -12.73
C THR A 194 -9.59 -2.61 -13.30
N ILE A 195 -9.28 -2.53 -14.60
CA ILE A 195 -9.10 -1.29 -15.36
C ILE A 195 -9.87 -1.46 -16.67
N ASP A 196 -10.72 -0.51 -17.02
CA ASP A 196 -11.56 -0.54 -18.24
C ASP A 196 -12.35 -1.87 -18.37
N GLY A 197 -12.90 -2.35 -17.25
CA GLY A 197 -13.65 -3.61 -17.19
C GLY A 197 -12.80 -4.88 -17.32
N LYS A 198 -11.48 -4.77 -17.52
CA LYS A 198 -10.57 -5.91 -17.62
C LYS A 198 -9.95 -6.21 -16.25
N VAL A 199 -10.11 -7.45 -15.80
CA VAL A 199 -9.48 -7.94 -14.57
C VAL A 199 -8.08 -8.43 -14.88
N ILE A 200 -7.08 -7.87 -14.18
CA ILE A 200 -5.67 -8.23 -14.31
C ILE A 200 -5.20 -8.79 -12.97
N SER A 201 -4.66 -10.01 -12.99
CA SER A 201 -4.06 -10.63 -11.81
C SER A 201 -2.72 -9.96 -11.48
N ARG A 202 -2.52 -9.62 -10.19
CA ARG A 202 -1.31 -8.99 -9.68
C ARG A 202 -0.69 -9.86 -8.59
N THR A 203 0.49 -10.39 -8.88
CA THR A 203 1.21 -11.33 -8.01
C THR A 203 2.36 -10.63 -7.27
N PRO A 204 2.96 -11.25 -6.23
CA PRO A 204 4.14 -10.72 -5.55
C PRO A 204 5.25 -10.32 -6.52
N GLY A 205 5.88 -9.18 -6.26
CA GLY A 205 6.88 -8.58 -7.15
C GLY A 205 6.33 -7.69 -8.26
N SER A 206 5.00 -7.67 -8.48
CA SER A 206 4.39 -6.81 -9.49
C SER A 206 4.45 -5.34 -9.07
N PHE A 207 4.91 -4.47 -9.99
CA PHE A 207 4.72 -3.03 -9.90
C PHE A 207 3.52 -2.60 -10.75
N ILE A 208 2.69 -1.72 -10.22
CA ILE A 208 1.50 -1.20 -10.90
C ILE A 208 1.47 0.31 -10.75
N TYR A 209 1.55 1.03 -11.86
CA TYR A 209 1.44 2.48 -11.89
C TYR A 209 -0.01 2.89 -12.15
N GLU A 210 -0.54 3.75 -11.29
CA GLU A 210 -1.84 4.38 -11.42
C GLU A 210 -1.64 5.90 -11.58
N PRO A 211 -1.77 6.44 -12.80
CA PRO A 211 -1.71 7.88 -13.04
C PRO A 211 -2.95 8.58 -12.47
N PHE A 212 -2.94 9.91 -12.52
CA PHE A 212 -4.11 10.74 -12.24
C PHE A 212 -5.32 10.24 -13.04
N ASP A 213 -6.50 10.31 -12.43
CA ASP A 213 -7.81 10.05 -13.05
C ASP A 213 -8.03 8.66 -13.64
N LEU A 214 -7.09 7.72 -13.52
CA LEU A 214 -7.30 6.34 -13.93
C LEU A 214 -8.36 5.67 -13.04
N VAL A 215 -9.55 5.45 -13.59
CA VAL A 215 -10.62 4.73 -12.88
C VAL A 215 -10.28 3.24 -12.82
N HIS A 216 -10.24 2.70 -11.61
CA HIS A 216 -9.87 1.31 -11.37
C HIS A 216 -10.56 0.74 -10.13
N GLN A 217 -10.41 -0.57 -9.93
CA GLN A 217 -10.90 -1.29 -8.76
C GLN A 217 -9.86 -2.32 -8.33
N TRP A 218 -9.87 -2.64 -7.05
CA TRP A 218 -9.05 -3.70 -6.48
C TRP A 218 -9.89 -4.66 -5.65
N GLY A 219 -9.58 -5.95 -5.76
CA GLY A 219 -10.14 -7.01 -4.93
C GLY A 219 -9.09 -8.06 -4.60
N ASN A 220 -9.44 -8.93 -3.68
CA ASN A 220 -8.66 -10.12 -3.34
C ASN A 220 -9.56 -11.36 -3.40
N PRO A 221 -9.73 -12.00 -4.57
CA PRO A 221 -10.53 -13.20 -4.69
C PRO A 221 -9.85 -14.45 -4.12
N GLY A 222 -8.57 -14.35 -3.73
CA GLY A 222 -7.77 -15.47 -3.21
C GLY A 222 -8.14 -15.88 -1.79
N GLY A 223 -7.66 -17.05 -1.38
CA GLY A 223 -7.84 -17.61 -0.02
C GLY A 223 -6.88 -17.04 1.02
N GLU A 224 -5.88 -16.26 0.61
CA GLU A 224 -4.87 -15.66 1.48
C GLU A 224 -4.96 -14.12 1.45
N PRO A 225 -4.53 -13.43 2.50
CA PRO A 225 -4.48 -11.96 2.49
C PRO A 225 -3.57 -11.43 1.37
N LEU A 226 -4.05 -10.43 0.66
CA LEU A 226 -3.25 -9.63 -0.28
C LEU A 226 -2.63 -8.45 0.45
N THR A 227 -1.30 -8.34 0.44
CA THR A 227 -0.59 -7.18 0.99
C THR A 227 0.24 -6.49 -0.09
N PHE A 228 0.09 -5.20 -0.20
CA PHE A 228 0.88 -4.36 -1.09
C PHE A 228 1.25 -3.04 -0.41
N ILE A 229 2.27 -2.38 -0.93
CA ILE A 229 2.63 -1.01 -0.55
C ILE A 229 2.31 -0.08 -1.70
N THR A 230 1.91 1.15 -1.37
CA THR A 230 1.61 2.20 -2.35
C THR A 230 2.46 3.43 -2.05
N PHE A 231 3.24 3.86 -3.02
CA PHE A 231 3.97 5.13 -3.01
C PHE A 231 3.12 6.16 -3.72
N ASN A 232 2.63 7.16 -2.99
CA ASN A 232 1.63 8.10 -3.46
C ASN A 232 2.15 9.52 -3.45
N ILE A 233 1.80 10.29 -4.48
CA ILE A 233 1.91 11.74 -4.51
C ILE A 233 0.53 12.32 -4.79
N ASN A 234 0.01 13.15 -3.90
CA ASN A 234 -1.32 13.75 -4.00
C ASN A 234 -1.24 15.24 -3.72
N PRO A 235 -2.04 16.09 -4.39
CA PRO A 235 -2.13 17.49 -4.05
C PRO A 235 -2.48 17.69 -2.57
N GLU A 236 -1.80 18.61 -1.89
CA GLU A 236 -2.02 18.88 -0.47
C GLU A 236 -3.49 19.27 -0.21
N GLY A 237 -4.07 18.67 0.84
CA GLY A 237 -5.45 18.93 1.24
C GLY A 237 -6.53 18.28 0.36
N VAL A 238 -6.14 17.51 -0.66
CA VAL A 238 -7.09 16.76 -1.51
C VAL A 238 -7.09 15.28 -1.10
N PRO A 239 -8.27 14.64 -0.92
CA PRO A 239 -8.32 13.21 -0.63
C PRO A 239 -7.59 12.40 -1.70
N ALA A 240 -6.72 11.47 -1.27
CA ALA A 240 -5.89 10.67 -2.19
C ALA A 240 -6.71 9.76 -3.13
N VAL A 241 -7.93 9.40 -2.72
CA VAL A 241 -8.86 8.53 -3.48
C VAL A 241 -10.17 9.27 -3.65
N LEU A 242 -10.64 9.35 -4.87
CA LEU A 242 -11.90 9.98 -5.26
C LEU A 242 -12.83 8.93 -5.89
N PRO A 243 -14.17 9.06 -5.72
CA PRO A 243 -15.12 8.16 -6.38
C PRO A 243 -14.94 8.20 -7.91
N GLY A 244 -14.87 7.03 -8.53
CA GLY A 244 -14.85 6.91 -9.98
C GLY A 244 -16.27 6.79 -10.51
N THR A 245 -16.56 7.50 -11.62
CA THR A 245 -17.79 7.25 -12.38
C THR A 245 -17.54 5.99 -13.21
N PRO A 246 -18.41 4.97 -13.16
CA PRO A 246 -18.31 3.84 -14.08
C PRO A 246 -18.30 4.35 -15.51
N ALA A 247 -17.42 3.81 -16.36
CA ALA A 247 -17.51 4.06 -17.79
C ALA A 247 -18.96 3.82 -18.22
N LYS A 248 -19.60 4.78 -18.90
CA LYS A 248 -20.94 4.58 -19.45
C LYS A 248 -20.86 3.33 -20.33
N ALA A 249 -21.67 2.32 -20.02
CA ALA A 249 -21.84 1.20 -20.91
C ALA A 249 -22.26 1.77 -22.28
N GLN A 250 -21.40 1.57 -23.28
CA GLN A 250 -21.71 1.90 -24.68
C GLN A 250 -22.63 0.84 -25.26
#